data_d06b746bb781422eff56a330286ac85a
#
_entry.id   d06b746bb781422eff56a330286ac85a
#
_cell.length_a   1.000
_cell.length_b   1.000
_cell.length_c   1.000
_cell.angle_alpha   90.00
_cell.angle_beta   90.00
_cell.angle_gamma   90.00
#
_symmetry.space_group_name_H-M   'P 1'
#
loop_
_entity.id
_entity.type
_entity.pdbx_description
1 polymer ?
#
loop_
_entity_poly.entity_id
_entity_poly.type
_entity_poly.pdbx_seq_one_letter_code
_entity_poly.pdbx_strand_id
1 'polypeptide(L)'
;MNQENKKIFPKLSEYSQKKKLYNRLDLNSAKQKLSEELFPRLTVSFYNYFTIVDPVLFRDELFLRFNELEILGRVYLANEGINAQISLPQHNFEQFKEFLYSFSGLNGIRLNVAVDDGKSFFILKIKVREKIVADGINDDKFDINNRGTYLKADEFNRLMNENPGVLLLDMI
;
A
#
# COMPACT_ATOMS: atom_id res chain seq x y z
N MET A 1 -5.70 -13.39 30.87
CA MET A 1 -6.12 -11.98 30.73
C MET A 1 -4.85 -11.13 30.75
N ASN A 2 -4.27 -10.83 29.60
CA ASN A 2 -3.08 -9.99 29.49
C ASN A 2 -3.50 -8.65 28.85
N GLN A 3 -3.48 -7.62 29.69
CA GLN A 3 -3.68 -6.22 29.31
C GLN A 3 -2.32 -5.56 29.01
N GLU A 4 -1.58 -6.03 28.01
CA GLU A 4 -0.35 -5.34 27.59
C GLU A 4 -0.20 -5.48 26.09
N ASN A 5 -0.79 -4.54 25.34
CA ASN A 5 -0.33 -4.07 24.03
C ASN A 5 -1.26 -2.96 23.48
N LYS A 6 -1.63 -1.99 24.34
CA LYS A 6 -2.06 -0.69 23.83
C LYS A 6 -0.79 0.11 23.51
N LYS A 7 -0.22 -0.10 22.30
CA LYS A 7 0.71 0.89 21.74
C LYS A 7 -0.04 2.22 21.64
N ILE A 8 0.48 3.19 22.40
CA ILE A 8 0.00 4.56 22.48
C ILE A 8 0.29 5.24 21.14
N PHE A 9 -0.64 5.11 20.20
CA PHE A 9 -0.72 6.07 19.10
C PHE A 9 -1.48 7.29 19.63
N PRO A 10 -1.00 8.52 19.41
CA PRO A 10 -1.77 9.69 19.76
C PRO A 10 -3.14 9.56 19.10
N LYS A 11 -4.21 9.83 19.88
CA LYS A 11 -5.57 9.66 19.40
C LYS A 11 -5.77 10.49 18.14
N LEU A 12 -5.99 9.85 17.01
CA LEU A 12 -6.27 10.47 15.71
C LEU A 12 -7.36 11.55 15.78
N SER A 13 -8.25 11.47 16.77
CA SER A 13 -9.30 12.47 17.01
C SER A 13 -8.79 13.90 17.25
N GLU A 14 -7.55 14.08 17.65
CA GLU A 14 -6.96 15.41 17.86
C GLU A 14 -6.35 16.01 16.60
N TYR A 15 -5.94 15.18 15.63
CA TYR A 15 -5.33 15.60 14.37
C TYR A 15 -6.33 15.82 13.23
N SER A 16 -7.47 15.14 13.24
CA SER A 16 -8.42 15.14 12.12
C SER A 16 -9.24 16.42 11.97
N GLN A 17 -9.26 17.30 12.97
CA GLN A 17 -10.18 18.44 12.95
C GLN A 17 -9.70 19.72 12.27
N LYS A 18 -8.40 19.90 11.90
CA LYS A 18 -7.94 21.24 11.47
C LYS A 18 -6.91 21.37 10.35
N LYS A 19 -6.32 20.34 9.77
CA LYS A 19 -5.39 20.53 8.63
C LYS A 19 -5.57 19.45 7.57
N LYS A 20 -5.88 19.88 6.33
CA LYS A 20 -5.75 18.99 5.17
C LYS A 20 -4.31 18.47 5.13
N LEU A 21 -4.13 17.17 5.35
CA LEU A 21 -2.85 16.50 5.27
C LEU A 21 -2.48 16.36 3.79
N TYR A 22 -1.52 17.14 3.32
CA TYR A 22 -0.98 17.09 1.97
C TYR A 22 0.47 17.54 1.95
N ASN A 23 1.19 17.12 0.95
CA ASN A 23 2.55 17.58 0.74
C ASN A 23 2.55 19.05 0.35
N ARG A 24 3.42 19.85 0.98
CA ARG A 24 3.54 21.31 0.78
C ARG A 24 4.77 21.72 -0.04
N LEU A 25 5.65 20.77 -0.35
CA LEU A 25 6.83 21.05 -1.14
C LEU A 25 6.44 21.24 -2.60
N ASP A 26 6.99 22.26 -3.24
CA ASP A 26 6.97 22.38 -4.69
C ASP A 26 7.85 21.29 -5.34
N LEU A 27 7.63 21.03 -6.61
CA LEU A 27 8.29 19.94 -7.32
C LEU A 27 9.82 20.09 -7.39
N ASN A 28 10.32 21.32 -7.55
CA ASN A 28 11.77 21.58 -7.67
C ASN A 28 12.47 21.33 -6.33
N SER A 29 11.91 21.87 -5.25
CA SER A 29 12.40 21.64 -3.89
C SER A 29 12.34 20.15 -3.51
N ALA A 30 11.29 19.43 -3.92
CA ALA A 30 11.18 17.99 -3.68
C ALA A 30 12.25 17.19 -4.44
N LYS A 31 12.52 17.52 -5.70
CA LYS A 31 13.58 16.90 -6.51
C LYS A 31 14.97 17.18 -5.93
N GLN A 32 15.23 18.43 -5.54
CA GLN A 32 16.48 18.83 -4.92
C GLN A 32 16.71 18.03 -3.64
N LYS A 33 15.74 18.00 -2.73
CA LYS A 33 15.82 17.23 -1.48
C LYS A 33 16.18 15.76 -1.76
N LEU A 34 15.52 15.13 -2.73
CA LEU A 34 15.78 13.74 -3.10
C LEU A 34 17.18 13.52 -3.67
N SER A 35 17.71 14.50 -4.44
CA SER A 35 19.07 14.41 -5.01
C SER A 35 20.17 14.56 -3.97
N GLU A 36 19.89 15.25 -2.86
CA GLU A 36 20.83 15.48 -1.75
C GLU A 36 20.84 14.34 -0.73
N GLU A 37 19.91 13.38 -0.84
CA GLU A 37 19.86 12.22 0.07
C GLU A 37 21.10 11.31 -0.13
N LEU A 38 21.77 10.99 0.98
CA LEU A 38 23.00 10.17 0.99
C LEU A 38 22.74 8.68 1.30
N PHE A 39 21.49 8.27 1.41
CA PHE A 39 21.08 6.91 1.72
C PHE A 39 20.31 6.27 0.54
N PRO A 40 20.39 4.94 0.41
CA PRO A 40 19.63 4.23 -0.61
C PRO A 40 18.14 4.19 -0.26
N ARG A 41 17.30 4.19 -1.30
CA ARG A 41 15.86 4.00 -1.19
C ARG A 41 15.45 2.69 -1.84
N LEU A 42 14.33 2.14 -1.42
CA LEU A 42 13.68 0.98 -2.02
C LEU A 42 12.37 1.42 -2.64
N THR A 43 12.11 0.99 -3.87
CA THR A 43 10.78 1.06 -4.47
C THR A 43 10.00 -0.19 -4.09
N VAL A 44 8.83 -0.01 -3.50
CA VAL A 44 7.97 -1.10 -3.04
C VAL A 44 6.58 -0.92 -3.61
N SER A 45 6.02 -1.98 -4.17
CA SER A 45 4.62 -2.02 -4.57
C SER A 45 3.86 -3.12 -3.84
N PHE A 46 2.62 -2.82 -3.49
CA PHE A 46 1.71 -3.78 -2.88
C PHE A 46 0.26 -3.37 -3.12
N TYR A 47 -0.61 -4.35 -3.14
CA TYR A 47 -2.05 -4.14 -3.13
C TYR A 47 -2.73 -5.24 -2.32
N ASN A 48 -3.88 -4.91 -1.77
CA ASN A 48 -4.74 -5.91 -1.16
C ASN A 48 -6.20 -5.45 -1.16
N TYR A 49 -7.08 -6.39 -1.39
CA TYR A 49 -8.51 -6.22 -1.22
C TYR A 49 -8.90 -6.63 0.21
N PHE A 50 -9.46 -5.69 0.95
CA PHE A 50 -10.02 -5.90 2.29
C PHE A 50 -10.92 -4.73 2.63
N THR A 51 -11.90 -4.92 3.51
CA THR A 51 -12.84 -3.87 3.88
C THR A 51 -12.17 -2.79 4.71
N ILE A 52 -12.18 -1.56 4.20
CA ILE A 52 -11.78 -0.34 4.92
C ILE A 52 -13.05 0.42 5.28
N VAL A 53 -13.38 0.48 6.57
CA VAL A 53 -14.64 1.10 7.06
C VAL A 53 -14.62 2.62 6.82
N ASP A 54 -13.52 3.28 7.10
CA ASP A 54 -13.31 4.71 6.87
C ASP A 54 -12.01 4.98 6.11
N PRO A 55 -12.05 5.02 4.76
CA PRO A 55 -10.87 5.26 3.94
C PRO A 55 -10.25 6.64 4.16
N VAL A 56 -11.04 7.63 4.62
CA VAL A 56 -10.52 8.99 4.88
C VAL A 56 -9.68 8.99 6.16
N LEU A 57 -10.19 8.39 7.22
CA LEU A 57 -9.45 8.25 8.47
C LEU A 57 -8.18 7.42 8.27
N PHE A 58 -8.30 6.30 7.56
CA PHE A 58 -7.17 5.43 7.25
C PHE A 58 -6.13 6.14 6.38
N ARG A 59 -6.57 6.98 5.42
CA ARG A 59 -5.67 7.84 4.63
C ARG A 59 -4.85 8.77 5.51
N ASP A 60 -5.48 9.39 6.50
CA ASP A 60 -4.81 10.33 7.40
C ASP A 60 -3.77 9.64 8.28
N GLU A 61 -4.09 8.46 8.79
CA GLU A 61 -3.17 7.62 9.56
C GLU A 61 -1.95 7.20 8.73
N LEU A 62 -2.18 6.68 7.52
CA LEU A 62 -1.10 6.32 6.61
C LEU A 62 -0.25 7.55 6.25
N PHE A 63 -0.87 8.70 5.98
CA PHE A 63 -0.14 9.90 5.60
C PHE A 63 0.82 10.36 6.71
N LEU A 64 0.37 10.39 7.96
CA LEU A 64 1.19 10.77 9.10
C LEU A 64 2.40 9.83 9.25
N ARG A 65 2.14 8.52 9.28
CA ARG A 65 3.20 7.54 9.49
C ARG A 65 4.14 7.43 8.30
N PHE A 66 3.63 7.49 7.07
CA PHE A 66 4.45 7.46 5.87
C PHE A 66 5.33 8.70 5.76
N ASN A 67 4.83 9.85 6.18
CA ASN A 67 5.62 11.08 6.20
C ASN A 67 6.74 11.03 7.25
N GLU A 68 6.49 10.45 8.44
CA GLU A 68 7.53 10.21 9.47
C GLU A 68 8.62 9.26 8.97
N LEU A 69 8.26 8.26 8.18
CA LEU A 69 9.18 7.29 7.59
C LEU A 69 9.81 7.78 6.28
N GLU A 70 9.60 9.05 5.92
CA GLU A 70 10.11 9.68 4.70
C GLU A 70 9.71 8.92 3.40
N ILE A 71 8.52 8.31 3.43
CA ILE A 71 7.96 7.57 2.29
C ILE A 71 7.45 8.56 1.25
N LEU A 72 7.82 8.33 0.00
CA LEU A 72 7.32 9.03 -1.18
C LEU A 72 6.51 8.04 -2.01
N GLY A 73 5.64 8.53 -2.90
CA GLY A 73 4.91 7.63 -3.77
C GLY A 73 3.43 7.96 -3.95
N ARG A 74 2.71 6.99 -4.50
CA ARG A 74 1.27 7.08 -4.76
C ARG A 74 0.56 5.93 -4.06
N VAL A 75 -0.48 6.27 -3.32
CA VAL A 75 -1.35 5.31 -2.66
C VAL A 75 -2.81 5.65 -3.01
N TYR A 76 -3.54 4.66 -3.41
CA TYR A 76 -4.98 4.73 -3.63
C TYR A 76 -5.69 3.86 -2.60
N LEU A 77 -6.70 4.43 -1.96
CA LEU A 77 -7.54 3.79 -0.96
C LEU A 77 -8.99 3.84 -1.42
N ALA A 78 -9.71 2.77 -1.21
CA ALA A 78 -11.16 2.70 -1.36
C ALA A 78 -11.73 1.84 -0.23
N ASN A 79 -13.06 1.75 -0.11
CA ASN A 79 -13.67 0.83 0.85
C ASN A 79 -13.28 -0.63 0.61
N GLU A 80 -12.90 -0.98 -0.63
CA GLU A 80 -12.51 -2.32 -1.04
C GLU A 80 -11.04 -2.66 -0.79
N GLY A 81 -10.17 -1.68 -0.46
CA GLY A 81 -8.76 -1.98 -0.20
C GLY A 81 -7.77 -0.85 -0.48
N ILE A 82 -6.53 -1.26 -0.77
CA ILE A 82 -5.37 -0.41 -0.99
C ILE A 82 -4.58 -0.84 -2.21
N ASN A 83 -4.07 0.15 -2.96
CA ASN A 83 -3.07 -0.04 -4.01
C ASN A 83 -1.97 1.01 -3.85
N ALA A 84 -0.73 0.57 -3.71
CA ALA A 84 0.40 1.42 -3.36
C ALA A 84 1.63 1.15 -4.22
N GLN A 85 2.26 2.23 -4.66
CA GLN A 85 3.60 2.26 -5.23
C GLN A 85 4.38 3.34 -4.51
N ILE A 86 5.36 2.95 -3.73
CA ILE A 86 6.08 3.84 -2.82
C ILE A 86 7.59 3.68 -2.94
N SER A 87 8.30 4.71 -2.53
CA SER A 87 9.74 4.71 -2.31
C SER A 87 10.01 5.13 -0.88
N LEU A 88 10.86 4.39 -0.18
CA LEU A 88 11.21 4.67 1.20
C LEU A 88 12.71 4.46 1.45
N PRO A 89 13.32 5.19 2.42
CA PRO A 89 14.69 4.93 2.84
C PRO A 89 14.85 3.46 3.26
N GLN A 90 15.89 2.80 2.78
CA GLN A 90 16.11 1.37 3.06
C GLN A 90 16.19 1.08 4.56
N HIS A 91 16.76 1.98 5.35
CA HIS A 91 16.86 1.81 6.81
C HIS A 91 15.50 1.89 7.54
N ASN A 92 14.44 2.43 6.89
CA ASN A 92 13.09 2.50 7.45
C ASN A 92 12.20 1.31 7.01
N PHE A 93 12.74 0.36 6.21
CA PHE A 93 11.92 -0.72 5.63
C PHE A 93 11.27 -1.62 6.69
N GLU A 94 12.00 -2.03 7.71
CA GLU A 94 11.43 -2.89 8.76
C GLU A 94 10.37 -2.15 9.60
N GLN A 95 10.59 -0.87 9.92
CA GLN A 95 9.59 -0.06 10.63
C GLN A 95 8.32 0.15 9.80
N PHE A 96 8.48 0.35 8.47
CA PHE A 96 7.36 0.42 7.54
C PHE A 96 6.57 -0.90 7.54
N LYS A 97 7.25 -2.02 7.44
CA LYS A 97 6.65 -3.36 7.41
C LYS A 97 5.92 -3.69 8.71
N GLU A 98 6.51 -3.41 9.86
CA GLU A 98 5.87 -3.56 11.17
C GLU A 98 4.59 -2.72 11.26
N PHE A 99 4.65 -1.46 10.84
CA PHE A 99 3.47 -0.59 10.82
C PHE A 99 2.40 -1.12 9.88
N LEU A 100 2.77 -1.48 8.64
CA LEU A 100 1.82 -1.98 7.66
C LEU A 100 1.14 -3.27 8.14
N TYR A 101 1.91 -4.20 8.71
CA TYR A 101 1.41 -5.49 9.20
C TYR A 101 0.65 -5.40 10.53
N SER A 102 0.65 -4.25 11.18
CA SER A 102 -0.21 -4.01 12.36
C SER A 102 -1.70 -3.96 12.02
N PHE A 103 -2.04 -3.68 10.76
CA PHE A 103 -3.41 -3.74 10.27
C PHE A 103 -3.77 -5.17 9.86
N SER A 104 -4.87 -5.70 10.39
CA SER A 104 -5.30 -7.09 10.12
C SER A 104 -5.46 -7.39 8.62
N GLY A 105 -5.99 -6.43 7.85
CA GLY A 105 -6.16 -6.57 6.40
C GLY A 105 -4.87 -6.47 5.59
N LEU A 106 -3.74 -6.09 6.21
CA LEU A 106 -2.45 -5.93 5.55
C LEU A 106 -1.37 -6.84 6.15
N ASN A 107 -1.72 -7.63 7.16
CA ASN A 107 -0.77 -8.52 7.81
C ASN A 107 -0.31 -9.62 6.85
N GLY A 108 1.01 -9.70 6.63
CA GLY A 108 1.62 -10.73 5.80
C GLY A 108 1.40 -10.58 4.29
N ILE A 109 0.87 -9.44 3.80
CA ILE A 109 0.75 -9.22 2.36
C ILE A 109 2.11 -9.24 1.68
N ARG A 110 2.10 -9.64 0.41
CA ARG A 110 3.31 -9.62 -0.41
C ARG A 110 3.73 -8.18 -0.72
N LEU A 111 4.99 -7.86 -0.41
CA LEU A 111 5.65 -6.63 -0.78
C LEU A 111 6.59 -6.92 -1.97
N ASN A 112 6.33 -6.30 -3.12
CA ASN A 112 7.19 -6.44 -4.29
C ASN A 112 8.23 -5.31 -4.24
N VAL A 113 9.49 -5.67 -4.01
CA VAL A 113 10.62 -4.73 -4.01
C VAL A 113 11.22 -4.70 -5.42
N ALA A 114 11.24 -3.52 -6.04
CA ALA A 114 11.81 -3.36 -7.37
C ALA A 114 13.35 -3.25 -7.30
N VAL A 115 13.97 -3.63 -8.41
CA VAL A 115 15.43 -3.49 -8.61
C VAL A 115 15.67 -2.15 -9.33
N ASP A 116 15.53 -1.05 -8.60
CA ASP A 116 15.82 0.30 -9.08
C ASP A 116 16.47 1.15 -7.98
N ASP A 117 16.82 2.40 -8.29
CA ASP A 117 17.46 3.32 -7.34
C ASP A 117 16.51 3.94 -6.30
N GLY A 118 15.23 3.59 -6.35
CA GLY A 118 14.21 4.09 -5.43
C GLY A 118 13.83 5.56 -5.61
N LYS A 119 14.30 6.24 -6.66
CA LYS A 119 14.14 7.69 -6.87
C LYS A 119 13.03 8.08 -7.83
N SER A 120 12.08 7.18 -8.09
CA SER A 120 10.97 7.39 -9.03
C SER A 120 9.87 8.34 -8.53
N PHE A 121 9.85 8.65 -7.24
CA PHE A 121 8.83 9.50 -6.63
C PHE A 121 9.45 10.68 -5.89
N PHE A 122 8.83 11.86 -6.00
CA PHE A 122 9.31 13.09 -5.37
C PHE A 122 8.44 13.56 -4.19
N ILE A 123 7.20 13.11 -4.14
CA ILE A 123 6.22 13.49 -3.11
C ILE A 123 5.38 12.29 -2.69
N LEU A 124 4.89 12.31 -1.46
CA LEU A 124 3.85 11.39 -1.01
C LEU A 124 2.47 11.89 -1.42
N LYS A 125 1.69 11.05 -2.08
CA LYS A 125 0.32 11.33 -2.50
C LYS A 125 -0.60 10.16 -2.17
N ILE A 126 -1.46 10.34 -1.19
CA ILE A 126 -2.48 9.35 -0.81
C ILE A 126 -3.86 9.90 -1.19
N LYS A 127 -4.60 9.15 -1.99
CA LYS A 127 -5.93 9.54 -2.48
C LYS A 127 -6.96 8.49 -2.13
N VAL A 128 -8.09 8.95 -1.59
CA VAL A 128 -9.30 8.14 -1.51
C VAL A 128 -10.01 8.18 -2.86
N ARG A 129 -10.44 7.02 -3.33
CA ARG A 129 -11.11 6.77 -4.60
C ARG A 129 -12.36 5.92 -4.35
N GLU A 130 -13.23 5.82 -5.33
CA GLU A 130 -14.34 4.86 -5.31
C GLU A 130 -13.81 3.42 -5.40
N LYS A 131 -12.78 3.21 -6.26
CA LYS A 131 -12.09 1.93 -6.45
C LYS A 131 -10.58 2.07 -6.41
N ILE A 132 -9.87 1.01 -6.00
CA ILE A 132 -8.40 0.98 -6.01
C ILE A 132 -7.83 0.68 -7.40
N VAL A 133 -8.62 0.07 -8.29
CA VAL A 133 -8.28 -0.23 -9.68
C VAL A 133 -9.42 0.25 -10.59
N ALA A 134 -9.06 0.81 -11.75
CA ALA A 134 -10.03 1.22 -12.75
C ALA A 134 -10.39 0.03 -13.66
N ASP A 135 -11.16 -0.92 -13.15
CA ASP A 135 -11.55 -2.16 -13.84
C ASP A 135 -12.84 -2.06 -14.66
N GLY A 136 -13.61 -0.96 -14.48
CA GLY A 136 -14.90 -0.76 -15.16
C GLY A 136 -16.02 -1.69 -14.66
N ILE A 137 -15.80 -2.49 -13.62
CA ILE A 137 -16.80 -3.40 -13.06
C ILE A 137 -17.71 -2.62 -12.11
N ASN A 138 -19.03 -2.79 -12.24
CA ASN A 138 -20.00 -2.21 -11.32
C ASN A 138 -19.93 -2.92 -9.96
N ASP A 139 -20.06 -2.16 -8.85
CA ASP A 139 -19.99 -2.67 -7.48
C ASP A 139 -20.99 -3.79 -7.17
N ASP A 140 -22.19 -3.74 -7.78
CA ASP A 140 -23.22 -4.78 -7.64
C ASP A 140 -22.78 -6.16 -8.15
N LYS A 141 -21.74 -6.23 -8.97
CA LYS A 141 -21.19 -7.46 -9.54
C LYS A 141 -19.84 -7.88 -8.95
N PHE A 142 -19.28 -7.06 -8.09
CA PHE A 142 -17.97 -7.30 -7.50
C PHE A 142 -18.14 -7.79 -6.05
N ASP A 143 -17.77 -9.06 -5.81
CA ASP A 143 -17.69 -9.64 -4.48
C ASP A 143 -16.22 -9.81 -4.10
N ILE A 144 -15.74 -8.98 -3.18
CA ILE A 144 -14.37 -9.00 -2.65
C ILE A 144 -13.99 -10.35 -2.02
N ASN A 145 -14.97 -11.14 -1.59
CA ASN A 145 -14.75 -12.45 -0.98
C ASN A 145 -14.70 -13.57 -2.03
N ASN A 146 -15.21 -13.34 -3.24
CA ASN A 146 -15.19 -14.29 -4.35
C ASN A 146 -13.95 -14.10 -5.21
N ARG A 147 -12.79 -14.34 -4.62
CA ARG A 147 -11.51 -14.25 -5.32
C ARG A 147 -10.93 -15.62 -5.61
N GLY A 148 -10.17 -15.72 -6.70
CA GLY A 148 -9.45 -16.95 -7.06
C GLY A 148 -8.39 -17.36 -6.02
N THR A 149 -7.91 -18.57 -6.14
CA THR A 149 -6.83 -19.12 -5.31
C THR A 149 -5.49 -18.81 -5.94
N TYR A 150 -4.56 -18.29 -5.14
CA TYR A 150 -3.17 -18.15 -5.56
C TYR A 150 -2.49 -19.52 -5.56
N LEU A 151 -1.89 -19.87 -6.68
CA LEU A 151 -1.12 -21.09 -6.83
C LEU A 151 0.39 -20.77 -6.81
N LYS A 152 1.17 -21.65 -6.23
CA LYS A 152 2.63 -21.66 -6.40
C LYS A 152 2.98 -22.25 -7.76
N ALA A 153 4.22 -22.07 -8.20
CA ALA A 153 4.64 -22.53 -9.53
C ALA A 153 4.51 -24.05 -9.73
N ASP A 154 4.80 -24.83 -8.71
CA ASP A 154 4.63 -26.30 -8.70
C ASP A 154 3.16 -26.72 -8.75
N GLU A 155 2.30 -26.03 -7.99
CA GLU A 155 0.84 -26.26 -8.00
C GLU A 155 0.24 -25.89 -9.35
N PHE A 156 0.69 -24.76 -9.93
CA PHE A 156 0.28 -24.33 -11.28
C PHE A 156 0.68 -25.36 -12.33
N ASN A 157 1.94 -25.82 -12.32
CA ASN A 157 2.42 -26.83 -13.28
C ASN A 157 1.64 -28.13 -13.16
N ARG A 158 1.33 -28.58 -11.94
CA ARG A 158 0.49 -29.76 -11.71
C ARG A 158 -0.92 -29.58 -12.25
N LEU A 159 -1.55 -28.43 -11.95
CA LEU A 159 -2.89 -28.10 -12.44
C LEU A 159 -2.97 -28.17 -13.96
N MET A 160 -1.98 -27.58 -14.64
CA MET A 160 -1.92 -27.59 -16.13
C MET A 160 -1.74 -28.99 -16.70
N ASN A 161 -0.93 -29.83 -16.06
CA ASN A 161 -0.69 -31.21 -16.52
C ASN A 161 -1.90 -32.14 -16.30
N GLU A 162 -2.61 -31.97 -15.19
CA GLU A 162 -3.75 -32.82 -14.81
C GLU A 162 -5.06 -32.39 -15.46
N ASN A 163 -5.16 -31.15 -15.95
CA ASN A 163 -6.39 -30.59 -16.49
C ASN A 163 -6.18 -29.95 -17.89
N PRO A 164 -6.17 -30.75 -18.96
CA PRO A 164 -5.89 -30.23 -20.31
C PRO A 164 -6.94 -29.24 -20.86
N GLY A 165 -8.07 -29.07 -20.16
CA GLY A 165 -9.10 -28.08 -20.48
C GLY A 165 -8.98 -26.74 -19.78
N VAL A 166 -7.94 -26.51 -18.98
CA VAL A 166 -7.71 -25.22 -18.30
C VAL A 166 -7.35 -24.15 -19.32
N LEU A 167 -8.04 -23.02 -19.25
CA LEU A 167 -7.72 -21.84 -20.04
C LEU A 167 -6.68 -21.01 -19.32
N LEU A 168 -5.52 -20.80 -19.94
CA LEU A 168 -4.49 -19.88 -19.45
C LEU A 168 -4.71 -18.50 -20.06
N LEU A 169 -4.91 -17.49 -19.20
CA LEU A 169 -4.96 -16.09 -19.58
C LEU A 169 -3.71 -15.39 -19.03
N ASP A 170 -2.86 -14.91 -19.92
CA ASP A 170 -1.73 -14.04 -19.55
C ASP A 170 -2.21 -12.59 -19.66
N MET A 171 -2.15 -11.88 -18.54
CA MET A 171 -2.57 -10.47 -18.43
C MET A 171 -1.32 -9.62 -18.24
N ILE A 172 -0.67 -9.24 -19.34
CA ILE A 172 0.50 -8.34 -19.37
C ILE A 172 0.04 -6.89 -19.20
#